data_c11b338f55c14f42cd01f5c2b513ea1f
#
_entry.id   c11b338f55c14f42cd01f5c2b513ea1f
#
_cell.length_a   1.000
_cell.length_b   1.000
_cell.length_c   1.000
_cell.angle_alpha   90.00
_cell.angle_beta   90.00
_cell.angle_gamma   90.00
#
_symmetry.space_group_name_H-M   'P 1'
#
loop_
_entity.id
_entity.type
_entity.pdbx_description
1 polymer ?
#
loop_
_entity_poly.entity_id
_entity_poly.type
_entity_poly.pdbx_seq_one_letter_code
_entity_poly.pdbx_strand_id
1 'polypeptide(L)'
;FTNLCIDLRDNSGGYLTAAVNMANEFLPDKKLIVYTQGRKSPRHNYMSDGKGAYQKIPMVVLINEGSASSAEIFAGAMQDNDRATIIGRRSFGKGLVQQQIEFPDHSLIRLTIARYYTPSGRCIQKPYTLGDDKDYEQDLLDRYQHGEFFSQDSIKHTGPAYHTGNGRIVYGGGGITPDIFVPEDTLGMTSYFKEASLSGLILQFAFTYTDDNRPKLNNFKEMMELADYLDSQDMVEKFVSYADKHGLKRRNLLIKKSHKLLDRVIDSRIIYNMLDEQAWTYINLDDPVIKKTLDVFENHAAFPKKPEPAKKRAAKKEKIAMANTPYNYSSLHHNNCMIANA
;
A
#
# COMPACT_ATOMS: atom_id res chain seq x y z
N PHE A 1 0.50 -12.02 18.25
CA PHE A 1 -0.12 -12.10 16.92
C PHE A 1 0.45 -13.27 16.12
N THR A 2 -0.36 -13.88 15.29
CA THR A 2 -0.02 -15.09 14.51
C THR A 2 0.27 -14.79 13.04
N ASN A 3 -0.18 -13.66 12.54
CA ASN A 3 0.00 -13.17 11.18
C ASN A 3 0.38 -11.70 11.20
N LEU A 4 1.15 -11.25 10.21
CA LEU A 4 1.58 -9.86 10.08
C LEU A 4 1.29 -9.35 8.68
N CYS A 5 0.61 -8.21 8.59
CA CYS A 5 0.49 -7.41 7.38
C CYS A 5 1.28 -6.12 7.54
N ILE A 6 2.18 -5.83 6.60
CA ILE A 6 2.91 -4.57 6.55
C ILE A 6 2.35 -3.76 5.38
N ASP A 7 1.74 -2.62 5.69
CA ASP A 7 1.17 -1.73 4.69
C ASP A 7 2.17 -0.63 4.30
N LEU A 8 2.69 -0.75 3.07
CA LEU A 8 3.59 0.22 2.44
C LEU A 8 2.89 1.02 1.33
N ARG A 9 1.58 0.98 1.25
CA ARG A 9 0.85 1.80 0.29
C ARG A 9 1.09 3.28 0.62
N ASP A 10 1.32 4.10 -0.42
CA ASP A 10 1.63 5.53 -0.32
C ASP A 10 2.89 5.87 0.50
N ASN A 11 3.69 4.88 0.84
CA ASN A 11 4.99 5.09 1.48
C ASN A 11 6.05 5.45 0.43
N SER A 12 6.44 6.72 0.37
CA SER A 12 7.42 7.23 -0.59
C SER A 12 8.86 6.80 -0.28
N GLY A 13 9.06 6.03 0.79
CA GLY A 13 10.36 5.55 1.24
C GLY A 13 11.03 6.45 2.26
N GLY A 14 12.32 6.24 2.46
CA GLY A 14 13.14 6.94 3.44
C GLY A 14 14.59 6.49 3.35
N TYR A 15 15.21 6.19 4.48
CA TYR A 15 16.61 5.75 4.52
C TYR A 15 16.76 4.29 4.12
N LEU A 16 17.75 4.00 3.27
CA LEU A 16 18.12 2.64 2.87
C LEU A 16 18.42 1.76 4.09
N THR A 17 19.14 2.30 5.06
CA THR A 17 19.49 1.58 6.30
C THR A 17 18.27 1.17 7.12
N ALA A 18 17.22 1.98 7.15
CA ALA A 18 15.97 1.65 7.83
C ALA A 18 15.28 0.45 7.18
N ALA A 19 15.17 0.44 5.84
CA ALA A 19 14.62 -0.70 5.11
C ALA A 19 15.46 -1.98 5.29
N VAL A 20 16.79 -1.85 5.31
CA VAL A 20 17.70 -2.99 5.56
C VAL A 20 17.48 -3.55 6.96
N ASN A 21 17.44 -2.69 7.99
CA ASN A 21 17.22 -3.12 9.36
C ASN A 21 15.85 -3.78 9.53
N MET A 22 14.81 -3.19 8.95
CA MET A 22 13.47 -3.76 8.96
C MET A 22 13.44 -5.13 8.27
N ALA A 23 14.06 -5.28 7.08
CA ALA A 23 14.12 -6.55 6.37
C ALA A 23 14.89 -7.63 7.15
N ASN A 24 15.91 -7.21 7.91
CA ASN A 24 16.71 -8.11 8.75
C ASN A 24 15.87 -8.83 9.82
N GLU A 25 14.83 -8.18 10.34
CA GLU A 25 13.91 -8.80 11.33
C GLU A 25 13.19 -10.04 10.79
N PHE A 26 13.04 -10.15 9.47
CA PHE A 26 12.22 -11.17 8.83
C PHE A 26 13.02 -12.21 8.04
N LEU A 27 14.31 -11.99 7.79
CA LEU A 27 15.12 -12.86 6.96
C LEU A 27 16.08 -13.72 7.79
N PRO A 28 16.27 -15.00 7.43
CA PRO A 28 17.30 -15.83 8.05
C PRO A 28 18.71 -15.34 7.70
N ASP A 29 19.72 -15.86 8.38
CA ASP A 29 21.14 -15.50 8.20
C ASP A 29 21.59 -15.58 6.72
N LYS A 30 22.45 -14.67 6.33
CA LYS A 30 23.15 -14.63 5.02
C LYS A 30 22.21 -14.52 3.82
N LYS A 31 21.01 -13.95 3.98
CA LYS A 31 20.18 -13.58 2.83
C LYS A 31 20.56 -12.20 2.33
N LEU A 32 20.69 -12.06 1.01
CA LEU A 32 20.84 -10.74 0.41
C LEU A 32 19.53 -9.95 0.56
N ILE A 33 19.62 -8.75 1.10
CA ILE A 33 18.48 -7.81 1.23
C ILE A 33 18.46 -6.93 -0.01
N VAL A 34 19.56 -6.27 -0.30
CA VAL A 34 19.74 -5.36 -1.43
C VAL A 34 21.23 -5.20 -1.70
N TYR A 35 21.60 -4.88 -2.93
CA TYR A 35 22.93 -4.36 -3.19
C TYR A 35 22.86 -3.05 -3.97
N THR A 36 23.87 -2.20 -3.77
CA THR A 36 24.04 -0.94 -4.49
C THR A 36 25.24 -1.04 -5.42
N GLN A 37 25.15 -0.44 -6.61
CA GLN A 37 26.26 -0.38 -7.56
C GLN A 37 26.11 0.84 -8.47
N GLY A 38 27.21 1.54 -8.70
CA GLY A 38 27.28 2.70 -9.60
C GLY A 38 28.61 2.73 -10.36
N ARG A 39 28.74 3.68 -11.30
CA ARG A 39 29.94 3.79 -12.14
C ARG A 39 31.23 4.00 -11.32
N LYS A 40 31.16 4.80 -10.26
CA LYS A 40 32.27 5.09 -9.32
C LYS A 40 31.98 4.58 -7.91
N SER A 41 30.88 3.86 -7.71
CA SER A 41 30.50 3.23 -6.45
C SER A 41 30.51 1.72 -6.66
N PRO A 42 31.52 1.00 -6.12
CA PRO A 42 31.61 -0.45 -6.28
C PRO A 42 30.41 -1.13 -5.64
N ARG A 43 30.15 -2.36 -6.05
CA ARG A 43 29.05 -3.16 -5.49
C ARG A 43 29.21 -3.32 -3.98
N HIS A 44 28.16 -2.94 -3.25
CA HIS A 44 28.04 -3.12 -1.81
C HIS A 44 26.78 -3.94 -1.49
N ASN A 45 26.96 -5.08 -0.82
CA ASN A 45 25.88 -5.99 -0.45
C ASN A 45 25.44 -5.74 0.98
N TYR A 46 24.12 -5.65 1.20
CA TYR A 46 23.50 -5.63 2.51
C TYR A 46 22.88 -7.01 2.76
N MET A 47 23.39 -7.69 3.78
CA MET A 47 23.02 -9.06 4.11
C MET A 47 22.28 -9.10 5.44
N SER A 48 21.35 -10.05 5.60
CA SER A 48 20.76 -10.33 6.90
C SER A 48 21.72 -11.09 7.81
N ASP A 49 21.59 -10.90 9.12
CA ASP A 49 22.43 -11.52 10.15
C ASP A 49 21.72 -12.65 10.93
N GLY A 50 20.45 -12.92 10.58
CA GLY A 50 19.67 -14.00 11.16
C GLY A 50 19.22 -13.79 12.62
N LYS A 51 19.40 -12.59 13.17
CA LYS A 51 19.02 -12.29 14.57
C LYS A 51 17.58 -11.79 14.74
N GLY A 52 16.88 -11.50 13.64
CA GLY A 52 15.51 -11.02 13.65
C GLY A 52 14.55 -12.00 14.33
N ALA A 53 13.58 -11.48 15.06
CA ALA A 53 12.66 -12.26 15.88
C ALA A 53 11.51 -12.89 15.07
N TYR A 54 11.22 -12.36 13.88
CA TYR A 54 10.00 -12.65 13.14
C TYR A 54 10.20 -13.44 11.84
N GLN A 55 11.29 -14.22 11.76
CA GLN A 55 11.66 -14.95 10.54
C GLN A 55 10.62 -15.96 10.04
N LYS A 56 9.76 -16.47 10.92
CA LYS A 56 8.79 -17.53 10.61
C LYS A 56 7.33 -17.07 10.58
N ILE A 57 7.06 -15.81 10.94
CA ILE A 57 5.68 -15.32 10.97
C ILE A 57 5.09 -15.29 9.55
N PRO A 58 3.87 -15.78 9.31
CA PRO A 58 3.17 -15.56 8.06
C PRO A 58 3.02 -14.06 7.80
N MET A 59 3.52 -13.58 6.64
CA MET A 59 3.59 -12.15 6.36
C MET A 59 3.12 -11.83 4.95
N VAL A 60 2.38 -10.73 4.83
CA VAL A 60 1.97 -10.09 3.59
C VAL A 60 2.50 -8.65 3.60
N VAL A 61 2.90 -8.17 2.44
CA VAL A 61 3.29 -6.76 2.25
C VAL A 61 2.38 -6.13 1.21
N LEU A 62 1.78 -4.99 1.56
CA LEU A 62 0.92 -4.23 0.66
C LEU A 62 1.71 -3.12 -0.01
N ILE A 63 1.53 -2.97 -1.31
CA ILE A 63 2.14 -1.90 -2.11
C ILE A 63 1.13 -1.31 -3.09
N ASN A 64 1.38 -0.06 -3.48
CA ASN A 64 0.69 0.60 -4.58
C ASN A 64 1.66 1.51 -5.36
N GLU A 65 1.14 2.26 -6.32
CA GLU A 65 1.90 3.21 -7.14
C GLU A 65 2.60 4.32 -6.36
N GLY A 66 2.19 4.59 -5.12
CA GLY A 66 2.83 5.53 -4.18
C GLY A 66 3.99 4.90 -3.39
N SER A 67 4.10 3.57 -3.39
CA SER A 67 5.22 2.87 -2.74
C SER A 67 6.51 3.06 -3.51
N ALA A 68 7.52 3.71 -2.90
CA ALA A 68 8.74 4.10 -3.61
C ALA A 68 10.01 3.89 -2.79
N SER A 69 11.18 3.84 -3.47
CA SER A 69 12.51 3.92 -2.84
C SER A 69 12.76 2.82 -1.80
N SER A 70 12.98 3.18 -0.53
CA SER A 70 13.25 2.19 0.54
C SER A 70 12.07 1.27 0.82
N ALA A 71 10.83 1.69 0.59
CA ALA A 71 9.66 0.81 0.63
C ALA A 71 9.76 -0.30 -0.45
N GLU A 72 10.27 0.03 -1.64
CA GLU A 72 10.51 -0.94 -2.71
C GLU A 72 11.71 -1.86 -2.40
N ILE A 73 12.71 -1.38 -1.65
CA ILE A 73 13.81 -2.22 -1.17
C ILE A 73 13.26 -3.32 -0.25
N PHE A 74 12.43 -2.93 0.72
CA PHE A 74 11.82 -3.89 1.62
C PHE A 74 10.91 -4.88 0.88
N ALA A 75 9.96 -4.39 0.08
CA ALA A 75 9.04 -5.25 -0.67
C ALA A 75 9.80 -6.19 -1.64
N GLY A 76 10.82 -5.69 -2.34
CA GLY A 76 11.65 -6.48 -3.24
C GLY A 76 12.50 -7.53 -2.51
N ALA A 77 13.04 -7.19 -1.33
CA ALA A 77 13.77 -8.15 -0.50
C ALA A 77 12.87 -9.29 -0.03
N MET A 78 11.64 -8.99 0.41
CA MET A 78 10.66 -9.99 0.83
C MET A 78 10.20 -10.85 -0.35
N GLN A 79 9.93 -10.24 -1.51
CA GLN A 79 9.48 -10.95 -2.70
C GLN A 79 10.55 -11.89 -3.24
N ASP A 80 11.78 -11.41 -3.44
CA ASP A 80 12.83 -12.15 -4.11
C ASP A 80 13.44 -13.26 -3.24
N ASN A 81 13.38 -13.12 -1.90
CA ASN A 81 13.70 -14.19 -0.96
C ASN A 81 12.51 -15.14 -0.71
N ASP A 82 11.39 -14.98 -1.38
CA ASP A 82 10.17 -15.77 -1.16
C ASP A 82 9.68 -15.75 0.31
N ARG A 83 9.94 -14.64 1.01
CA ARG A 83 9.65 -14.50 2.44
C ARG A 83 8.22 -14.07 2.71
N ALA A 84 7.63 -13.28 1.81
CA ALA A 84 6.26 -12.77 1.93
C ALA A 84 5.56 -12.73 0.57
N THR A 85 4.22 -12.74 0.61
CA THR A 85 3.38 -12.46 -0.55
C THR A 85 3.15 -10.96 -0.66
N ILE A 86 3.40 -10.39 -1.83
CA ILE A 86 3.19 -8.97 -2.12
C ILE A 86 1.82 -8.80 -2.75
N ILE A 87 0.99 -7.92 -2.19
CA ILE A 87 -0.40 -7.69 -2.64
C ILE A 87 -0.62 -6.22 -2.98
N GLY A 88 -1.42 -5.93 -3.99
CA GLY A 88 -1.84 -4.58 -4.36
C GLY A 88 -1.57 -4.24 -5.81
N ARG A 89 -0.95 -3.10 -6.08
CA ARG A 89 -0.59 -2.60 -7.42
C ARG A 89 0.90 -2.38 -7.55
N ARG A 90 1.40 -2.29 -8.80
CA ARG A 90 2.82 -2.09 -9.08
C ARG A 90 3.33 -0.79 -8.46
N SER A 91 4.48 -0.86 -7.79
CA SER A 91 5.12 0.27 -7.11
C SER A 91 5.65 1.34 -8.08
N PHE A 92 6.21 2.40 -7.55
CA PHE A 92 6.63 3.58 -8.29
C PHE A 92 7.82 3.33 -9.25
N GLY A 93 8.82 2.57 -8.81
CA GLY A 93 10.03 2.31 -9.61
C GLY A 93 11.17 3.32 -9.40
N LYS A 94 11.45 3.70 -8.14
CA LYS A 94 12.59 4.56 -7.81
C LYS A 94 13.76 3.74 -7.25
N GLY A 95 14.69 3.37 -8.12
CA GLY A 95 15.85 2.53 -7.81
C GLY A 95 17.18 3.28 -7.74
N LEU A 96 17.19 4.58 -7.43
CA LEU A 96 18.37 5.43 -7.38
C LEU A 96 18.85 5.65 -5.95
N VAL A 97 20.17 5.50 -5.75
CA VAL A 97 20.85 5.86 -4.50
C VAL A 97 21.38 7.28 -4.63
N GLN A 98 20.91 8.14 -3.73
CA GLN A 98 21.31 9.55 -3.68
C GLN A 98 22.16 9.81 -2.44
N GLN A 99 23.23 10.57 -2.60
CA GLN A 99 24.06 11.08 -1.52
C GLN A 99 23.85 12.58 -1.39
N GLN A 100 23.68 13.03 -0.16
CA GLN A 100 23.62 14.45 0.17
C GLN A 100 25.04 14.92 0.53
N ILE A 101 25.45 16.01 -0.06
CA ILE A 101 26.73 16.67 0.17
C ILE A 101 26.42 18.09 0.65
N GLU A 102 26.91 18.42 1.83
CA GLU A 102 26.77 19.77 2.42
C GLU A 102 27.97 20.63 2.05
N PHE A 103 27.71 21.88 1.70
CA PHE A 103 28.74 22.88 1.45
C PHE A 103 28.98 23.75 2.70
N PRO A 104 30.13 24.50 2.75
CA PRO A 104 30.45 25.33 3.90
C PRO A 104 29.42 26.43 4.25
N ASP A 105 28.61 26.84 3.30
CA ASP A 105 27.52 27.81 3.46
C ASP A 105 26.18 27.15 3.88
N HIS A 106 26.21 25.85 4.26
CA HIS A 106 25.07 25.03 4.59
C HIS A 106 24.08 24.77 3.45
N SER A 107 24.42 25.16 2.22
CA SER A 107 23.68 24.68 1.06
C SER A 107 23.96 23.19 0.82
N LEU A 108 23.02 22.51 0.17
CA LEU A 108 23.08 21.07 -0.01
C LEU A 108 22.90 20.69 -1.47
N ILE A 109 23.71 19.75 -1.94
CA ILE A 109 23.48 19.08 -3.21
C ILE A 109 23.10 17.61 -2.96
N ARG A 110 22.10 17.13 -3.69
CA ARG A 110 21.74 15.71 -3.69
C ARG A 110 22.11 15.08 -5.01
N LEU A 111 23.10 14.19 -4.99
CA LEU A 111 23.67 13.58 -6.17
C LEU A 111 23.33 12.09 -6.24
N THR A 112 22.86 11.63 -7.40
CA THR A 112 22.72 10.19 -7.69
C THR A 112 24.09 9.56 -7.93
N ILE A 113 24.47 8.59 -7.09
CA ILE A 113 25.78 7.93 -7.11
C ILE A 113 25.73 6.47 -7.53
N ALA A 114 24.58 5.80 -7.37
CA ALA A 114 24.40 4.38 -7.65
C ALA A 114 22.95 4.05 -7.94
N ARG A 115 22.72 2.82 -8.39
CA ARG A 115 21.40 2.15 -8.39
C ARG A 115 21.38 1.08 -7.32
N TYR A 116 20.19 0.71 -6.84
CA TYR A 116 20.03 -0.47 -6.03
C TYR A 116 19.35 -1.60 -6.79
N TYR A 117 19.67 -2.81 -6.37
CA TYR A 117 19.26 -4.05 -6.99
C TYR A 117 18.73 -4.99 -5.91
N THR A 118 17.65 -5.67 -6.21
CA THR A 118 17.04 -6.65 -5.31
C THR A 118 17.83 -7.97 -5.28
N PRO A 119 17.50 -8.92 -4.39
CA PRO A 119 18.21 -10.20 -4.31
C PRO A 119 18.28 -11.01 -5.61
N SER A 120 17.27 -10.94 -6.45
CA SER A 120 17.28 -11.58 -7.78
C SER A 120 18.22 -10.93 -8.79
N GLY A 121 18.80 -9.77 -8.46
CA GLY A 121 19.69 -9.00 -9.34
C GLY A 121 18.99 -7.99 -10.22
N ARG A 122 17.66 -7.83 -10.12
CA ARG A 122 16.92 -6.85 -10.92
C ARG A 122 17.09 -5.44 -10.36
N CYS A 123 17.30 -4.48 -11.26
CA CYS A 123 17.14 -3.07 -10.97
C CYS A 123 15.66 -2.69 -11.18
N ILE A 124 15.04 -2.09 -10.19
CA ILE A 124 13.63 -1.69 -10.27
C ILE A 124 13.42 -0.28 -10.82
N GLN A 125 14.52 0.45 -11.05
CA GLN A 125 14.44 1.81 -11.60
C GLN A 125 13.68 1.82 -12.91
N LYS A 126 12.60 2.61 -12.96
CA LYS A 126 11.88 2.84 -14.21
C LYS A 126 12.73 3.63 -15.22
N PRO A 127 12.51 3.49 -16.53
CA PRO A 127 13.18 4.30 -17.53
C PRO A 127 12.97 5.79 -17.26
N TYR A 128 13.99 6.60 -17.55
CA TYR A 128 13.92 8.06 -17.50
C TYR A 128 14.97 8.66 -18.42
N THR A 129 14.68 9.83 -18.97
CA THR A 129 15.59 10.61 -19.78
C THR A 129 16.32 11.62 -18.89
N LEU A 130 17.66 11.68 -18.96
CA LEU A 130 18.43 12.66 -18.19
C LEU A 130 18.06 14.08 -18.61
N GLY A 131 17.70 14.91 -17.64
CA GLY A 131 17.31 16.30 -17.86
C GLY A 131 15.84 16.51 -18.26
N ASP A 132 15.04 15.44 -18.30
CA ASP A 132 13.59 15.51 -18.53
C ASP A 132 12.83 15.02 -17.28
N ASP A 133 12.52 15.96 -16.37
CA ASP A 133 11.76 15.66 -15.15
C ASP A 133 10.28 15.34 -15.48
N LYS A 134 9.76 15.86 -16.60
CA LYS A 134 8.37 15.65 -17.01
C LYS A 134 8.10 14.20 -17.40
N ASP A 135 9.05 13.56 -18.09
CA ASP A 135 8.96 12.15 -18.47
C ASP A 135 8.81 11.25 -17.23
N TYR A 136 9.48 11.62 -16.13
CA TYR A 136 9.43 10.88 -14.88
C TYR A 136 8.10 11.01 -14.13
N GLU A 137 7.45 12.18 -14.19
CA GLU A 137 6.13 12.43 -13.59
C GLU A 137 5.00 11.87 -14.47
N GLN A 138 5.17 11.93 -15.79
CA GLN A 138 4.19 11.48 -16.77
C GLN A 138 3.93 9.96 -16.69
N ASP A 139 4.91 9.16 -16.27
CA ASP A 139 4.79 7.69 -16.17
C ASP A 139 3.55 7.23 -15.37
N LEU A 140 3.26 7.86 -14.23
CA LEU A 140 2.08 7.50 -13.42
C LEU A 140 0.77 7.81 -14.15
N LEU A 141 0.72 8.93 -14.85
CA LEU A 141 -0.45 9.31 -15.62
C LEU A 141 -0.66 8.35 -16.81
N ASP A 142 0.42 7.98 -17.50
CA ASP A 142 0.38 7.02 -18.60
C ASP A 142 -0.07 5.63 -18.12
N ARG A 143 0.41 5.17 -16.96
CA ARG A 143 0.00 3.92 -16.33
C ARG A 143 -1.50 3.93 -16.01
N TYR A 144 -2.00 5.04 -15.46
CA TYR A 144 -3.42 5.22 -15.18
C TYR A 144 -4.26 5.20 -16.48
N GLN A 145 -3.85 5.95 -17.50
CA GLN A 145 -4.55 6.03 -18.79
C GLN A 145 -4.58 4.70 -19.53
N HIS A 146 -3.52 3.88 -19.42
CA HIS A 146 -3.48 2.53 -19.99
C HIS A 146 -4.29 1.50 -19.20
N GLY A 147 -4.90 1.89 -18.06
CA GLY A 147 -5.72 1.00 -17.25
C GLY A 147 -4.94 0.07 -16.32
N GLU A 148 -3.64 0.34 -16.08
CA GLU A 148 -2.81 -0.51 -15.22
C GLU A 148 -3.32 -0.58 -13.78
N PHE A 149 -3.97 0.47 -13.28
CA PHE A 149 -4.52 0.50 -11.93
C PHE A 149 -5.79 -0.35 -11.78
N PHE A 150 -6.40 -0.74 -12.89
CA PHE A 150 -7.68 -1.43 -12.92
C PHE A 150 -7.59 -2.87 -13.43
N SER A 151 -6.49 -3.22 -14.13
CA SER A 151 -6.32 -4.56 -14.71
C SER A 151 -4.86 -5.02 -14.68
N GLN A 152 -4.66 -6.24 -14.19
CA GLN A 152 -3.35 -6.89 -14.22
C GLN A 152 -2.83 -7.09 -15.66
N ASP A 153 -3.71 -7.34 -16.61
CA ASP A 153 -3.34 -7.57 -18.01
C ASP A 153 -2.80 -6.30 -18.69
N SER A 154 -3.07 -5.13 -18.11
CA SER A 154 -2.56 -3.84 -18.58
C SER A 154 -1.14 -3.53 -18.09
N ILE A 155 -0.57 -4.35 -17.21
CA ILE A 155 0.79 -4.14 -16.70
C ILE A 155 1.80 -4.45 -17.81
N LYS A 156 2.53 -3.44 -18.26
CA LYS A 156 3.60 -3.59 -19.24
C LYS A 156 4.92 -3.90 -18.55
N HIS A 157 5.50 -5.06 -18.82
CA HIS A 157 6.83 -5.42 -18.38
C HIS A 157 7.85 -5.01 -19.44
N THR A 158 8.54 -3.90 -19.22
CA THR A 158 9.54 -3.34 -20.16
C THR A 158 10.95 -3.85 -19.90
N GLY A 159 11.21 -4.36 -18.69
CA GLY A 159 12.51 -4.86 -18.27
C GLY A 159 12.68 -6.38 -18.40
N PRO A 160 13.89 -6.88 -18.20
CA PRO A 160 14.18 -8.32 -18.24
C PRO A 160 13.51 -9.08 -17.12
N ALA A 161 13.22 -10.36 -17.37
CA ALA A 161 12.70 -11.29 -16.37
C ALA A 161 13.83 -11.86 -15.51
N TYR A 162 13.56 -11.99 -14.22
CA TYR A 162 14.43 -12.60 -13.21
C TYR A 162 13.64 -13.66 -12.45
N HIS A 163 14.34 -14.40 -11.58
CA HIS A 163 13.70 -15.46 -10.80
C HIS A 163 14.00 -15.29 -9.32
N THR A 164 12.99 -15.50 -8.48
CA THR A 164 13.15 -15.59 -7.02
C THR A 164 13.86 -16.90 -6.63
N GLY A 165 14.18 -17.06 -5.35
CA GLY A 165 14.75 -18.30 -4.82
C GLY A 165 13.90 -19.56 -5.12
N ASN A 166 12.58 -19.44 -5.15
CA ASN A 166 11.64 -20.51 -5.50
C ASN A 166 11.38 -20.63 -7.02
N GLY A 167 11.99 -19.78 -7.86
CA GLY A 167 11.82 -19.80 -9.30
C GLY A 167 10.56 -19.08 -9.81
N ARG A 168 9.93 -18.22 -9.02
CA ARG A 168 8.86 -17.32 -9.48
C ARG A 168 9.47 -16.24 -10.38
N ILE A 169 8.73 -15.87 -11.45
CA ILE A 169 9.18 -14.82 -12.36
C ILE A 169 8.87 -13.45 -11.74
N VAL A 170 9.88 -12.59 -11.74
CA VAL A 170 9.80 -11.17 -11.36
C VAL A 170 10.47 -10.31 -12.42
N TYR A 171 10.08 -9.04 -12.53
CA TYR A 171 10.56 -8.18 -13.62
C TYR A 171 11.34 -6.99 -13.06
N GLY A 172 12.36 -6.55 -13.80
CA GLY A 172 13.11 -5.33 -13.55
C GLY A 172 12.57 -4.15 -14.37
N GLY A 173 13.13 -2.95 -14.13
CA GLY A 173 12.90 -1.78 -14.98
C GLY A 173 11.58 -1.04 -14.79
N GLY A 174 10.85 -1.28 -13.70
CA GLY A 174 9.55 -0.62 -13.52
C GLY A 174 8.88 -0.84 -12.17
N GLY A 175 9.65 -0.83 -11.08
CA GLY A 175 9.13 -1.05 -9.73
C GLY A 175 8.93 -2.53 -9.39
N ILE A 176 8.22 -2.77 -8.30
CA ILE A 176 7.85 -4.09 -7.80
C ILE A 176 6.42 -4.41 -8.27
N THR A 177 6.28 -5.45 -9.09
CA THR A 177 4.96 -5.98 -9.47
C THR A 177 4.46 -6.91 -8.36
N PRO A 178 3.25 -6.75 -7.85
CA PRO A 178 2.73 -7.60 -6.79
C PRO A 178 2.52 -9.04 -7.26
N ASP A 179 2.58 -9.99 -6.31
CA ASP A 179 2.26 -11.39 -6.55
C ASP A 179 0.75 -11.60 -6.76
N ILE A 180 -0.04 -10.79 -6.06
CA ILE A 180 -1.50 -10.75 -6.16
C ILE A 180 -1.92 -9.32 -6.46
N PHE A 181 -2.43 -9.12 -7.66
CA PHE A 181 -2.96 -7.83 -8.08
C PHE A 181 -4.35 -7.60 -7.47
N VAL A 182 -4.56 -6.40 -6.93
CA VAL A 182 -5.87 -5.91 -6.51
C VAL A 182 -6.09 -4.56 -7.18
N PRO A 183 -7.15 -4.39 -7.97
CA PRO A 183 -7.41 -3.14 -8.67
C PRO A 183 -7.72 -1.99 -7.70
N GLU A 184 -7.52 -0.77 -8.18
CA GLU A 184 -7.96 0.43 -7.46
C GLU A 184 -9.48 0.44 -7.32
N ASP A 185 -9.96 0.67 -6.10
CA ASP A 185 -11.39 0.88 -5.86
C ASP A 185 -11.75 2.35 -6.11
N THR A 186 -12.47 2.59 -7.19
CA THR A 186 -12.97 3.93 -7.54
C THR A 186 -14.45 4.13 -7.22
N LEU A 187 -15.05 3.18 -6.51
CA LEU A 187 -16.47 3.22 -6.17
C LEU A 187 -16.76 4.46 -5.28
N GLY A 188 -17.65 5.31 -5.74
CA GLY A 188 -18.00 6.54 -5.01
C GLY A 188 -17.04 7.71 -5.21
N MET A 189 -15.93 7.57 -5.94
CA MET A 189 -14.99 8.67 -6.24
C MET A 189 -15.54 9.64 -7.29
N THR A 190 -16.63 10.34 -6.96
CA THR A 190 -17.20 11.38 -7.83
C THR A 190 -16.40 12.68 -7.76
N SER A 191 -16.65 13.61 -8.70
CA SER A 191 -16.06 14.95 -8.64
C SER A 191 -16.45 15.72 -7.38
N TYR A 192 -17.66 15.50 -6.84
CA TYR A 192 -18.06 16.09 -5.56
C TYR A 192 -17.20 15.60 -4.40
N PHE A 193 -16.99 14.28 -4.30
CA PHE A 193 -16.11 13.69 -3.28
C PHE A 193 -14.66 14.20 -3.40
N LYS A 194 -14.11 14.20 -4.63
CA LYS A 194 -12.75 14.69 -4.87
C LYS A 194 -12.58 16.16 -4.45
N GLU A 195 -13.53 17.02 -4.81
CA GLU A 195 -13.52 18.43 -4.45
C GLU A 195 -13.63 18.64 -2.93
N ALA A 196 -14.53 17.89 -2.26
CA ALA A 196 -14.68 17.90 -0.81
C ALA A 196 -13.43 17.48 -0.06
N SER A 197 -12.73 16.47 -0.59
CA SER A 197 -11.47 15.96 -0.01
C SER A 197 -10.31 16.92 -0.22
N LEU A 198 -10.11 17.39 -1.47
CA LEU A 198 -8.99 18.28 -1.81
C LEU A 198 -9.10 19.66 -1.16
N SER A 199 -10.33 20.17 -0.97
CA SER A 199 -10.56 21.44 -0.25
C SER A 199 -10.38 21.33 1.27
N GLY A 200 -10.21 20.12 1.81
CA GLY A 200 -10.11 19.89 3.25
C GLY A 200 -11.45 20.00 4.01
N LEU A 201 -12.58 20.19 3.32
CA LEU A 201 -13.87 20.41 3.95
C LEU A 201 -14.32 19.21 4.81
N ILE A 202 -13.99 17.98 4.40
CA ILE A 202 -14.30 16.77 5.19
C ILE A 202 -13.57 16.82 6.54
N LEU A 203 -12.28 17.16 6.53
CA LEU A 203 -11.50 17.27 7.77
C LEU A 203 -12.01 18.37 8.68
N GLN A 204 -12.31 19.56 8.12
CA GLN A 204 -12.85 20.69 8.88
C GLN A 204 -14.18 20.36 9.52
N PHE A 205 -15.09 19.74 8.75
CA PHE A 205 -16.39 19.29 9.26
C PHE A 205 -16.24 18.29 10.40
N ALA A 206 -15.43 17.23 10.19
CA ALA A 206 -15.22 16.20 11.20
C ALA A 206 -14.64 16.77 12.50
N PHE A 207 -13.68 17.71 12.38
CA PHE A 207 -13.10 18.39 13.54
C PHE A 207 -14.15 19.22 14.27
N THR A 208 -14.89 20.09 13.56
CA THR A 208 -15.95 20.94 14.16
C THR A 208 -17.03 20.10 14.82
N TYR A 209 -17.52 19.05 14.11
CA TYR A 209 -18.54 18.16 14.68
C TYR A 209 -18.04 17.45 15.95
N THR A 210 -16.79 17.01 15.95
CA THR A 210 -16.20 16.36 17.12
C THR A 210 -16.14 17.31 18.31
N ASP A 211 -15.68 18.54 18.11
CA ASP A 211 -15.58 19.51 19.22
C ASP A 211 -16.95 19.92 19.76
N ASP A 212 -17.91 20.19 18.88
CA ASP A 212 -19.28 20.56 19.28
C ASP A 212 -20.01 19.44 20.06
N ASN A 213 -19.65 18.18 19.81
CA ASN A 213 -20.29 17.00 20.39
C ASN A 213 -19.41 16.21 21.34
N ARG A 214 -18.21 16.70 21.69
CA ARG A 214 -17.22 16.01 22.53
C ARG A 214 -17.78 15.44 23.82
N PRO A 215 -18.65 16.14 24.62
CA PRO A 215 -19.20 15.58 25.84
C PRO A 215 -19.99 14.29 25.63
N LYS A 216 -20.68 14.18 24.50
CA LYS A 216 -21.44 12.97 24.13
C LYS A 216 -20.52 11.89 23.56
N LEU A 217 -19.62 12.27 22.65
CA LEU A 217 -18.71 11.34 21.99
C LEU A 217 -17.73 10.66 22.96
N ASN A 218 -17.35 11.31 24.06
CA ASN A 218 -16.51 10.76 25.10
C ASN A 218 -17.09 9.51 25.82
N ASN A 219 -18.38 9.24 25.66
CA ASN A 219 -19.02 8.04 26.22
C ASN A 219 -18.69 6.77 25.44
N PHE A 220 -18.28 6.88 24.17
CA PHE A 220 -17.91 5.75 23.33
C PHE A 220 -16.42 5.42 23.54
N LYS A 221 -16.12 4.13 23.73
CA LYS A 221 -14.75 3.63 23.94
C LYS A 221 -14.33 2.68 22.84
N GLU A 222 -15.30 2.13 22.12
CA GLU A 222 -15.09 1.18 21.04
C GLU A 222 -15.52 1.78 19.70
N MET A 223 -14.72 1.53 18.69
CA MET A 223 -14.88 2.05 17.33
C MET A 223 -16.27 1.75 16.74
N MET A 224 -16.77 0.52 16.90
CA MET A 224 -18.04 0.12 16.32
C MET A 224 -19.24 0.78 17.02
N GLU A 225 -19.18 0.95 18.33
CA GLU A 225 -20.23 1.68 19.07
C GLU A 225 -20.33 3.14 18.63
N LEU A 226 -19.18 3.78 18.41
CA LEU A 226 -19.13 5.14 17.90
C LEU A 226 -19.63 5.21 16.45
N ALA A 227 -19.25 4.28 15.60
CA ALA A 227 -19.71 4.20 14.22
C ALA A 227 -21.24 4.02 14.14
N ASP A 228 -21.82 3.08 14.87
CA ASP A 228 -23.28 2.84 14.94
C ASP A 228 -24.02 4.12 15.41
N TYR A 229 -23.43 4.85 16.35
CA TYR A 229 -23.98 6.14 16.75
C TYR A 229 -23.92 7.15 15.60
N LEU A 230 -22.79 7.29 14.90
CA LEU A 230 -22.63 8.24 13.80
C LEU A 230 -23.58 7.91 12.63
N ASP A 231 -23.73 6.64 12.26
CA ASP A 231 -24.70 6.17 11.26
C ASP A 231 -26.12 6.67 11.58
N SER A 232 -26.51 6.67 12.86
CA SER A 232 -27.82 7.17 13.31
C SER A 232 -27.98 8.70 13.18
N GLN A 233 -26.92 9.45 12.92
CA GLN A 233 -26.89 10.91 12.92
C GLN A 233 -26.99 11.55 11.53
N ASP A 234 -27.10 10.77 10.45
CA ASP A 234 -27.14 11.27 9.07
C ASP A 234 -25.95 12.19 8.74
N MET A 235 -24.74 11.68 8.96
CA MET A 235 -23.52 12.45 8.89
C MET A 235 -23.26 13.03 7.50
N VAL A 236 -23.64 12.32 6.45
CA VAL A 236 -23.49 12.79 5.07
C VAL A 236 -24.33 14.03 4.80
N GLU A 237 -25.59 14.08 5.25
CA GLU A 237 -26.44 15.25 5.05
C GLU A 237 -25.97 16.47 5.86
N LYS A 238 -25.50 16.24 7.09
CA LYS A 238 -24.88 17.31 7.91
C LYS A 238 -23.63 17.85 7.23
N PHE A 239 -22.78 16.97 6.70
CA PHE A 239 -21.61 17.37 5.94
C PHE A 239 -21.98 18.16 4.68
N VAL A 240 -22.94 17.69 3.89
CA VAL A 240 -23.38 18.36 2.66
C VAL A 240 -23.90 19.77 2.97
N SER A 241 -24.65 19.92 4.05
CA SER A 241 -25.15 21.22 4.50
C SER A 241 -24.03 22.15 4.97
N TYR A 242 -23.01 21.60 5.65
CA TYR A 242 -21.81 22.33 6.02
C TYR A 242 -21.00 22.76 4.78
N ALA A 243 -20.75 21.85 3.87
CA ALA A 243 -19.97 22.10 2.66
C ALA A 243 -20.60 23.15 1.73
N ASP A 244 -21.94 23.14 1.60
CA ASP A 244 -22.66 24.16 0.80
C ASP A 244 -22.49 25.57 1.37
N LYS A 245 -22.50 25.72 2.69
CA LYS A 245 -22.21 27.00 3.37
C LYS A 245 -20.75 27.46 3.18
N HIS A 246 -19.84 26.52 2.95
CA HIS A 246 -18.41 26.79 2.75
C HIS A 246 -18.00 26.78 1.27
N GLY A 247 -18.95 26.91 0.35
CA GLY A 247 -18.69 27.14 -1.07
C GLY A 247 -18.77 25.91 -1.98
N LEU A 248 -18.85 24.69 -1.44
CA LEU A 248 -19.02 23.47 -2.22
C LEU A 248 -20.51 23.20 -2.45
N LYS A 249 -21.02 23.64 -3.59
CA LYS A 249 -22.45 23.54 -3.92
C LYS A 249 -22.95 22.10 -3.98
N ARG A 250 -24.14 21.89 -3.42
CA ARG A 250 -24.83 20.60 -3.39
C ARG A 250 -25.05 20.03 -4.80
N ARG A 251 -24.73 18.74 -5.01
CA ARG A 251 -24.88 17.99 -6.27
C ARG A 251 -25.48 16.61 -5.99
N ASN A 252 -26.81 16.53 -5.88
CA ASN A 252 -27.53 15.35 -5.36
C ASN A 252 -27.15 14.02 -6.01
N LEU A 253 -27.01 13.96 -7.34
CA LEU A 253 -26.66 12.72 -8.04
C LEU A 253 -25.25 12.23 -7.71
N LEU A 254 -24.30 13.17 -7.56
CA LEU A 254 -22.91 12.83 -7.22
C LEU A 254 -22.80 12.43 -5.76
N ILE A 255 -23.50 13.15 -4.87
CA ILE A 255 -23.56 12.85 -3.44
C ILE A 255 -24.16 11.45 -3.24
N LYS A 256 -25.28 11.13 -3.90
CA LYS A 256 -25.88 9.79 -3.83
C LYS A 256 -24.91 8.68 -4.25
N LYS A 257 -24.11 8.91 -5.32
CA LYS A 257 -23.09 7.96 -5.78
C LYS A 257 -21.92 7.83 -4.80
N SER A 258 -21.55 8.90 -4.10
CA SER A 258 -20.45 8.92 -3.13
C SER A 258 -20.89 8.63 -1.70
N HIS A 259 -22.19 8.43 -1.44
CA HIS A 259 -22.72 8.39 -0.08
C HIS A 259 -21.95 7.48 0.85
N LYS A 260 -21.78 6.21 0.47
CA LYS A 260 -21.04 5.22 1.28
C LYS A 260 -19.59 5.64 1.53
N LEU A 261 -18.92 6.22 0.53
CA LEU A 261 -17.54 6.66 0.66
C LEU A 261 -17.41 7.92 1.53
N LEU A 262 -18.33 8.89 1.35
CA LEU A 262 -18.41 10.09 2.21
C LEU A 262 -18.61 9.70 3.67
N ASP A 263 -19.60 8.85 3.93
CA ASP A 263 -19.94 8.34 5.23
C ASP A 263 -18.72 7.71 5.92
N ARG A 264 -18.13 6.73 5.26
CA ARG A 264 -16.92 6.04 5.74
C ARG A 264 -15.77 7.00 6.07
N VAL A 265 -15.49 7.96 5.17
CA VAL A 265 -14.39 8.89 5.37
C VAL A 265 -14.69 9.90 6.48
N ILE A 266 -15.90 10.43 6.56
CA ILE A 266 -16.31 11.35 7.62
C ILE A 266 -16.19 10.67 8.99
N ASP A 267 -16.79 9.50 9.12
CA ASP A 267 -16.80 8.75 10.38
C ASP A 267 -15.40 8.36 10.81
N SER A 268 -14.56 7.92 9.87
CA SER A 268 -13.16 7.60 10.18
C SER A 268 -12.41 8.80 10.76
N ARG A 269 -12.70 10.03 10.31
CA ARG A 269 -12.07 11.24 10.84
C ARG A 269 -12.58 11.60 12.23
N ILE A 270 -13.87 11.38 12.51
CA ILE A 270 -14.44 11.59 13.85
C ILE A 270 -13.92 10.52 14.81
N ILE A 271 -13.85 9.25 14.38
CA ILE A 271 -13.27 8.17 15.16
C ILE A 271 -11.79 8.45 15.46
N TYR A 272 -11.02 8.97 14.48
CA TYR A 272 -9.63 9.38 14.70
C TYR A 272 -9.53 10.46 15.80
N ASN A 273 -10.39 11.47 15.77
CA ASN A 273 -10.38 12.54 16.75
C ASN A 273 -10.73 12.09 18.18
N MET A 274 -11.38 10.93 18.32
CA MET A 274 -11.86 10.40 19.59
C MET A 274 -11.12 9.17 20.08
N LEU A 275 -10.71 8.26 19.19
CA LEU A 275 -10.21 6.91 19.49
C LEU A 275 -8.90 6.60 18.75
N ASP A 276 -8.27 7.62 18.11
CA ASP A 276 -6.96 7.59 17.46
C ASP A 276 -6.77 6.35 16.55
N GLU A 277 -5.92 5.41 16.94
CA GLU A 277 -5.52 4.26 16.11
C GLU A 277 -6.68 3.39 15.62
N GLN A 278 -7.81 3.36 16.30
CA GLN A 278 -8.99 2.58 15.90
C GLN A 278 -9.58 3.05 14.56
N ALA A 279 -9.37 4.33 14.20
CA ALA A 279 -9.83 4.88 12.92
C ALA A 279 -9.19 4.19 11.71
N TRP A 280 -7.93 3.77 11.83
CA TRP A 280 -7.26 3.04 10.76
C TRP A 280 -7.97 1.70 10.47
N THR A 281 -8.36 0.98 11.51
CA THR A 281 -9.15 -0.24 11.36
C THR A 281 -10.48 0.05 10.69
N TYR A 282 -11.21 1.09 11.14
CA TYR A 282 -12.51 1.46 10.60
C TYR A 282 -12.47 1.80 9.11
N ILE A 283 -11.55 2.66 8.68
CA ILE A 283 -11.47 3.07 7.26
C ILE A 283 -11.16 1.89 6.34
N ASN A 284 -10.44 0.89 6.84
CA ASN A 284 -10.01 -0.27 6.09
C ASN A 284 -10.95 -1.50 6.15
N LEU A 285 -12.07 -1.44 6.88
CA LEU A 285 -13.03 -2.56 6.98
C LEU A 285 -13.50 -3.07 5.62
N ASP A 286 -13.69 -2.16 4.66
CA ASP A 286 -14.16 -2.49 3.31
C ASP A 286 -13.07 -2.49 2.25
N ASP A 287 -11.81 -2.21 2.62
CA ASP A 287 -10.68 -2.15 1.69
C ASP A 287 -10.47 -3.50 0.99
N PRO A 288 -10.54 -3.57 -0.36
CA PRO A 288 -10.40 -4.81 -1.09
C PRO A 288 -9.01 -5.44 -0.95
N VAL A 289 -7.97 -4.64 -0.71
CA VAL A 289 -6.60 -5.13 -0.49
C VAL A 289 -6.49 -5.80 0.87
N ILE A 290 -7.09 -5.21 1.90
CA ILE A 290 -7.15 -5.81 3.26
C ILE A 290 -7.98 -7.09 3.24
N LYS A 291 -9.15 -7.10 2.59
CA LYS A 291 -9.96 -8.32 2.43
C LYS A 291 -9.17 -9.43 1.73
N LYS A 292 -8.43 -9.09 0.68
CA LYS A 292 -7.57 -10.06 -0.01
C LYS A 292 -6.42 -10.56 0.85
N THR A 293 -5.90 -9.72 1.73
CA THR A 293 -4.87 -10.10 2.71
C THR A 293 -5.40 -11.13 3.72
N LEU A 294 -6.60 -10.90 4.25
CA LEU A 294 -7.26 -11.85 5.16
C LEU A 294 -7.50 -13.20 4.47
N ASP A 295 -8.01 -13.20 3.23
CA ASP A 295 -8.17 -14.40 2.40
C ASP A 295 -6.84 -15.17 2.23
N VAL A 296 -5.72 -14.47 2.02
CA VAL A 296 -4.38 -15.06 1.90
C VAL A 296 -3.95 -15.72 3.22
N PHE A 297 -4.21 -15.12 4.35
CA PHE A 297 -3.88 -15.70 5.66
C PHE A 297 -4.75 -16.90 5.98
N GLU A 298 -6.06 -16.84 5.75
CA GLU A 298 -7.00 -17.94 5.94
C GLU A 298 -6.65 -19.17 5.09
N ASN A 299 -6.18 -18.95 3.86
CA ASN A 299 -5.75 -20.01 2.95
C ASN A 299 -4.29 -20.44 3.15
N HIS A 300 -3.60 -19.96 4.19
CA HIS A 300 -2.18 -20.24 4.46
C HIS A 300 -1.25 -19.97 3.27
N ALA A 301 -1.54 -18.91 2.51
CA ALA A 301 -0.84 -18.53 1.28
C ALA A 301 0.16 -17.37 1.44
N ALA A 302 0.45 -16.96 2.68
CA ALA A 302 1.36 -15.85 2.97
C ALA A 302 2.82 -16.14 2.57
N PHE A 303 3.23 -17.42 2.58
CA PHE A 303 4.53 -17.83 2.08
C PHE A 303 4.42 -18.26 0.61
N PRO A 304 5.12 -17.57 -0.31
CA PRO A 304 5.08 -17.91 -1.72
C PRO A 304 5.60 -19.33 -2.00
N LYS A 305 4.85 -20.08 -2.77
CA LYS A 305 5.21 -21.46 -3.15
C LYS A 305 5.91 -21.49 -4.50
N LYS A 306 6.67 -22.56 -4.78
CA LYS A 306 7.19 -22.82 -6.13
C LYS A 306 6.06 -22.82 -7.15
N PRO A 307 6.27 -22.25 -8.35
CA PRO A 307 5.28 -22.34 -9.42
C PRO A 307 4.94 -23.80 -9.73
N GLU A 308 3.65 -24.12 -9.83
CA GLU A 308 3.24 -25.42 -10.33
C GLU A 308 3.55 -25.53 -11.83
N PRO A 309 3.99 -26.71 -12.33
CA PRO A 309 4.17 -26.95 -13.76
C PRO A 309 2.89 -26.59 -14.56
N ALA A 310 3.07 -25.97 -15.73
CA ALA A 310 2.00 -25.39 -16.54
C ALA A 310 0.77 -26.30 -16.80
N LYS A 311 0.96 -27.61 -16.82
CA LYS A 311 -0.13 -28.61 -17.03
C LYS A 311 -1.12 -28.72 -15.83
N LYS A 312 -0.72 -28.28 -14.60
CA LYS A 312 -1.63 -28.28 -13.44
C LYS A 312 -2.38 -26.97 -13.25
N ARG A 313 -1.90 -25.86 -13.87
CA ARG A 313 -2.56 -24.54 -13.77
C ARG A 313 -3.90 -24.48 -14.53
N ALA A 314 -4.03 -25.18 -15.66
CA ALA A 314 -5.26 -25.22 -16.45
C ALA A 314 -6.42 -25.88 -15.71
N ALA A 315 -6.17 -26.99 -15.00
CA ALA A 315 -7.21 -27.75 -14.31
C ALA A 315 -7.73 -27.06 -13.01
N LYS A 316 -6.96 -26.11 -12.44
CA LYS A 316 -7.34 -25.41 -11.21
C LYS A 316 -8.18 -24.15 -11.47
N LYS A 317 -8.01 -23.50 -12.64
CA LYS A 317 -8.83 -22.33 -13.04
C LYS A 317 -10.31 -22.67 -13.22
N GLU A 318 -10.66 -23.89 -13.64
CA GLU A 318 -12.06 -24.32 -13.79
C GLU A 318 -12.78 -24.60 -12.44
N LYS A 319 -12.05 -24.94 -11.37
CA LYS A 319 -12.66 -25.26 -10.06
C LYS A 319 -12.92 -24.01 -9.18
N ILE A 320 -12.20 -22.90 -9.39
CA ILE A 320 -12.32 -21.68 -8.58
C ILE A 320 -13.50 -20.79 -9.00
N ALA A 321 -14.02 -20.97 -10.21
CA ALA A 321 -15.16 -20.19 -10.75
C ALA A 321 -16.51 -20.49 -10.07
N MET A 322 -16.61 -21.49 -9.15
CA MET A 322 -17.89 -21.94 -8.57
C MET A 322 -18.08 -21.67 -7.07
N ALA A 323 -17.17 -20.96 -6.39
CA ALA A 323 -17.29 -20.75 -4.94
C ALA A 323 -17.40 -19.26 -4.60
N ASN A 324 -18.55 -18.66 -4.87
CA ASN A 324 -18.93 -17.35 -4.31
C ASN A 324 -19.86 -17.59 -3.12
N THR A 325 -19.35 -17.54 -1.89
CA THR A 325 -20.13 -17.48 -0.65
C THR A 325 -19.93 -16.11 0.02
N PRO A 326 -20.98 -15.48 0.57
CA PRO A 326 -20.84 -14.17 1.20
C PRO A 326 -20.09 -14.25 2.52
N TYR A 327 -19.17 -13.32 2.74
CA TYR A 327 -18.36 -13.18 3.95
C TYR A 327 -19.20 -12.79 5.17
N ASN A 328 -18.94 -13.43 6.30
CA ASN A 328 -19.57 -13.16 7.58
C ASN A 328 -18.59 -12.36 8.46
N TYR A 329 -18.96 -11.15 8.86
CA TYR A 329 -18.13 -10.16 9.57
C TYR A 329 -17.63 -10.57 10.97
N SER A 330 -18.13 -11.67 11.52
CA SER A 330 -17.72 -12.14 12.86
C SER A 330 -16.29 -12.68 12.96
N SER A 331 -15.58 -12.83 11.83
CA SER A 331 -14.22 -13.41 11.80
C SER A 331 -13.09 -12.43 12.11
N LEU A 332 -13.34 -11.12 12.06
CA LEU A 332 -12.31 -10.09 12.30
C LEU A 332 -11.78 -10.07 13.74
N HIS A 333 -12.60 -10.46 14.72
CA HIS A 333 -12.21 -10.50 16.13
C HIS A 333 -11.44 -11.77 16.53
N HIS A 334 -11.41 -12.82 15.70
CA HIS A 334 -10.78 -14.09 16.03
C HIS A 334 -9.43 -14.34 15.35
N ASN A 335 -9.10 -13.55 14.33
CA ASN A 335 -7.80 -13.65 13.68
C ASN A 335 -6.82 -12.66 14.31
N ASN A 336 -5.92 -13.15 15.19
CA ASN A 336 -4.77 -12.42 15.73
C ASN A 336 -3.84 -11.94 14.60
N CYS A 337 -4.31 -11.01 13.77
CA CYS A 337 -3.55 -10.39 12.70
C CYS A 337 -3.17 -8.96 13.10
N MET A 338 -1.88 -8.65 13.06
CA MET A 338 -1.38 -7.31 13.24
C MET A 338 -1.16 -6.67 11.85
N ILE A 339 -1.70 -5.49 11.66
CA ILE A 339 -1.44 -4.65 10.50
C ILE A 339 -0.61 -3.46 10.99
N ALA A 340 0.56 -3.27 10.41
CA ALA A 340 1.45 -2.16 10.75
C ALA A 340 1.66 -1.27 9.52
N ASN A 341 1.47 0.05 9.71
CA ASN A 341 1.90 1.08 8.77
C ASN A 341 3.38 1.38 9.01
N ALA A 342 4.16 1.38 7.95
CA ALA A 342 5.60 1.65 7.98
C ALA A 342 5.97 2.90 7.17
#